data_3cfd2f4fda9b5bdd1b431953871ec2d6
#
_entry.id   3cfd2f4fda9b5bdd1b431953871ec2d6
#
_cell.length_a   1.000
_cell.length_b   1.000
_cell.length_c   1.000
_cell.angle_alpha   90.00
_cell.angle_beta   90.00
_cell.angle_gamma   90.00
#
_symmetry.space_group_name_H-M   'P 1'
#
loop_
_entity.id
_entity.type
_entity.pdbx_description
1 polymer ?
#
loop_
_entity_poly.entity_id
_entity_poly.type
_entity_poly.pdbx_seq_one_letter_code
_entity_poly.pdbx_strand_id
1 'polypeptide(L)'
;YTTYQKQFAECFGNHIGMAFKVVVCGVVVGVPLGWYAYKHARAGKVISTILNTIESIPSLALICVMMFPLSFLSNRFPFLKDHGIAGVGATPVFCALFCYALFQIVNSMYGALKVVDKQYIDAARGMGMTVRQIFTKVEIPIILPVIISGIRVSLTATVLGVTIGSYIGYGGLGKFILQGLNGFAIDIVMLGTLPIMGLVFLFDFVLKKLVVLIEIHRKAKGVVKV
;
A
#
# COMPACT_ATOMS: atom_id res chain seq x y z
N TYR A 1 -29.38 12.67 15.23
CA TYR A 1 -28.35 11.72 15.69
C TYR A 1 -28.20 10.52 14.73
N THR A 2 -29.29 9.89 14.29
CA THR A 2 -29.25 8.71 13.41
C THR A 2 -28.62 8.95 12.04
N THR A 3 -28.74 10.15 11.47
CA THR A 3 -28.19 10.51 10.16
C THR A 3 -26.66 10.60 10.21
N TYR A 4 -26.11 11.24 11.23
CA TYR A 4 -24.65 11.31 11.42
C TYR A 4 -24.02 9.94 11.68
N GLN A 5 -24.68 9.07 12.42
CA GLN A 5 -24.18 7.71 12.68
C GLN A 5 -24.12 6.87 11.39
N LYS A 6 -25.15 6.94 10.55
CA LYS A 6 -25.13 6.25 9.25
C LYS A 6 -24.02 6.77 8.33
N GLN A 7 -23.90 8.10 8.24
CA GLN A 7 -22.87 8.72 7.43
C GLN A 7 -21.46 8.39 7.92
N PHE A 8 -21.27 8.35 9.26
CA PHE A 8 -19.99 7.96 9.85
C PHE A 8 -19.64 6.51 9.51
N ALA A 9 -20.56 5.57 9.69
CA ALA A 9 -20.34 4.16 9.40
C ALA A 9 -20.00 3.92 7.92
N GLU A 10 -20.68 4.62 7.01
CA GLU A 10 -20.40 4.57 5.58
C GLU A 10 -19.00 5.14 5.26
N CYS A 11 -18.66 6.33 5.77
CA CYS A 11 -17.36 6.95 5.58
C CYS A 11 -16.23 6.09 6.16
N PHE A 12 -16.44 5.49 7.32
CA PHE A 12 -15.50 4.58 7.97
C PHE A 12 -15.27 3.32 7.14
N GLY A 13 -16.35 2.68 6.66
CA GLY A 13 -16.26 1.51 5.78
C GLY A 13 -15.56 1.80 4.46
N ASN A 14 -15.90 2.92 3.82
CA ASN A 14 -15.26 3.36 2.58
C ASN A 14 -13.76 3.64 2.79
N HIS A 15 -13.39 4.25 3.92
CA HIS A 15 -12.00 4.56 4.25
C HIS A 15 -11.15 3.29 4.37
N ILE A 16 -11.60 2.33 5.18
CA ILE A 16 -10.91 1.05 5.37
C ILE A 16 -10.92 0.25 4.07
N GLY A 17 -12.06 0.20 3.39
CA GLY A 17 -12.22 -0.55 2.14
C GLY A 17 -11.25 -0.08 1.06
N MET A 18 -11.06 1.24 0.90
CA MET A 18 -10.09 1.79 -0.03
C MET A 18 -8.66 1.43 0.37
N ALA A 19 -8.28 1.66 1.63
CA ALA A 19 -6.94 1.37 2.11
C ALA A 19 -6.59 -0.11 1.92
N PHE A 20 -7.51 -1.00 2.23
CA PHE A 20 -7.30 -2.43 2.08
C PHE A 20 -7.19 -2.86 0.60
N LYS A 21 -8.09 -2.39 -0.26
CA LYS A 21 -8.05 -2.65 -1.71
C LYS A 21 -6.72 -2.22 -2.32
N VAL A 22 -6.27 -1.01 -2.02
CA VAL A 22 -5.00 -0.46 -2.53
C VAL A 22 -3.82 -1.34 -2.11
N VAL A 23 -3.72 -1.68 -0.82
CA VAL A 23 -2.59 -2.45 -0.30
C VAL A 23 -2.61 -3.88 -0.83
N VAL A 24 -3.77 -4.54 -0.90
CA VAL A 24 -3.88 -5.89 -1.46
C VAL A 24 -3.44 -5.90 -2.93
N CYS A 25 -3.94 -4.98 -3.75
CA CYS A 25 -3.49 -4.84 -5.13
C CYS A 25 -1.99 -4.52 -5.20
N GLY A 26 -1.51 -3.65 -4.31
CA GLY A 26 -0.09 -3.32 -4.18
C GLY A 26 0.78 -4.54 -3.89
N VAL A 27 0.35 -5.42 -2.99
CA VAL A 27 1.06 -6.67 -2.66
C VAL A 27 1.05 -7.64 -3.85
N VAL A 28 -0.13 -7.85 -4.45
CA VAL A 28 -0.30 -8.78 -5.58
C VAL A 28 0.59 -8.40 -6.78
N VAL A 29 0.75 -7.12 -7.05
CA VAL A 29 1.57 -6.61 -8.16
C VAL A 29 3.01 -6.32 -7.70
N GLY A 30 3.18 -5.70 -6.54
CA GLY A 30 4.48 -5.21 -6.06
C GLY A 30 5.45 -6.32 -5.67
N VAL A 31 4.97 -7.41 -5.06
CA VAL A 31 5.85 -8.53 -4.70
C VAL A 31 6.45 -9.22 -5.94
N PRO A 32 5.67 -9.62 -6.97
CA PRO A 32 6.23 -10.14 -8.20
C PRO A 32 7.13 -9.14 -8.94
N LEU A 33 6.73 -7.87 -8.98
CA LEU A 33 7.50 -6.81 -9.63
C LEU A 33 8.85 -6.56 -8.95
N GLY A 34 8.88 -6.57 -7.60
CA GLY A 34 10.12 -6.44 -6.82
C GLY A 34 11.07 -7.62 -7.03
N TRP A 35 10.53 -8.84 -7.10
CA TRP A 35 11.33 -10.01 -7.45
C TRP A 35 11.88 -9.95 -8.87
N TYR A 36 11.06 -9.54 -9.85
CA TYR A 36 11.49 -9.34 -11.23
C TYR A 36 12.60 -8.28 -11.32
N ALA A 37 12.42 -7.16 -10.63
CA ALA A 37 13.42 -6.09 -10.52
C ALA A 37 14.76 -6.60 -9.94
N TYR A 38 14.72 -7.48 -8.95
CA TYR A 38 15.91 -8.10 -8.37
C TYR A 38 16.63 -9.04 -9.35
N LYS A 39 15.90 -9.85 -10.09
CA LYS A 39 16.48 -10.80 -11.07
C LYS A 39 17.07 -10.11 -12.32
N HIS A 40 16.59 -8.92 -12.67
CA HIS A 40 16.99 -8.19 -13.88
C HIS A 40 17.54 -6.80 -13.54
N ALA A 41 18.86 -6.69 -13.37
CA ALA A 41 19.51 -5.46 -12.89
C ALA A 41 19.17 -4.19 -13.68
N ARG A 42 19.05 -4.28 -15.02
CA ARG A 42 18.66 -3.14 -15.85
C ARG A 42 17.21 -2.74 -15.61
N ALA A 43 16.28 -3.71 -15.62
CA ALA A 43 14.87 -3.47 -15.32
C ALA A 43 14.69 -2.95 -13.89
N GLY A 44 15.44 -3.49 -12.93
CA GLY A 44 15.40 -3.04 -11.53
C GLY A 44 15.78 -1.57 -11.37
N LYS A 45 16.82 -1.09 -12.09
CA LYS A 45 17.15 0.34 -12.08
C LYS A 45 16.02 1.20 -12.66
N VAL A 46 15.45 0.80 -13.79
CA VAL A 46 14.35 1.55 -14.44
C VAL A 46 13.12 1.58 -13.54
N ILE A 47 12.68 0.43 -13.01
CA ILE A 47 11.53 0.32 -12.13
C ILE A 47 11.74 1.19 -10.88
N SER A 48 12.88 1.07 -10.20
CA SER A 48 13.17 1.88 -9.01
C SER A 48 13.20 3.36 -9.35
N THR A 49 13.78 3.78 -10.47
CA THR A 49 13.81 5.20 -10.87
C THR A 49 12.39 5.72 -11.11
N ILE A 50 11.56 5.00 -11.84
CA ILE A 50 10.17 5.40 -12.11
C ILE A 50 9.39 5.52 -10.79
N LEU A 51 9.48 4.51 -9.93
CA LEU A 51 8.75 4.49 -8.66
C LEU A 51 9.22 5.59 -7.70
N ASN A 52 10.54 5.84 -7.62
CA ASN A 52 11.10 6.95 -6.82
C ASN A 52 10.64 8.32 -7.35
N THR A 53 10.55 8.48 -8.68
CA THR A 53 10.04 9.72 -9.30
C THR A 53 8.58 9.94 -8.94
N ILE A 54 7.75 8.90 -9.00
CA ILE A 54 6.33 8.98 -8.65
C ILE A 54 6.17 9.32 -7.16
N GLU A 55 6.97 8.69 -6.28
CA GLU A 55 6.92 8.94 -4.83
C GLU A 55 7.32 10.37 -4.46
N SER A 56 8.15 11.01 -5.26
CA SER A 56 8.55 12.41 -5.05
C SER A 56 7.42 13.41 -5.34
N ILE A 57 6.35 13.01 -6.03
CA ILE A 57 5.21 13.86 -6.33
C ILE A 57 4.32 13.97 -5.08
N PRO A 58 3.92 15.17 -4.61
CA PRO A 58 2.96 15.28 -3.51
C PRO A 58 1.67 14.52 -3.80
N SER A 59 1.14 13.81 -2.80
CA SER A 59 -0.01 12.91 -2.98
C SER A 59 -1.25 13.59 -3.57
N LEU A 60 -1.57 14.79 -3.11
CA LEU A 60 -2.68 15.57 -3.68
C LEU A 60 -2.43 15.89 -5.17
N ALA A 61 -1.22 16.26 -5.51
CA ALA A 61 -0.86 16.56 -6.90
C ALA A 61 -0.97 15.31 -7.78
N LEU A 62 -0.50 14.15 -7.31
CA LEU A 62 -0.61 12.90 -8.06
C LEU A 62 -2.08 12.50 -8.27
N ILE A 63 -2.92 12.64 -7.24
CA ILE A 63 -4.36 12.38 -7.36
C ILE A 63 -4.97 13.30 -8.43
N CYS A 64 -4.67 14.60 -8.39
CA CYS A 64 -5.16 15.56 -9.38
C CYS A 64 -4.67 15.23 -10.80
N VAL A 65 -3.39 14.87 -10.96
CA VAL A 65 -2.84 14.47 -12.27
C VAL A 65 -3.55 13.24 -12.82
N MET A 66 -3.90 12.26 -11.96
CA MET A 66 -4.64 11.07 -12.37
C MET A 66 -6.08 11.36 -12.82
N MET A 67 -6.67 12.47 -12.36
CA MET A 67 -8.03 12.86 -12.78
C MET A 67 -8.13 13.13 -14.29
N PHE A 68 -7.12 13.77 -14.88
CA PHE A 68 -7.15 14.17 -16.30
C PHE A 68 -7.24 12.97 -17.26
N PRO A 69 -6.30 12.00 -17.24
CA PRO A 69 -6.36 10.86 -18.13
C PRO A 69 -7.59 9.99 -17.87
N LEU A 70 -8.01 9.83 -16.62
CA LEU A 70 -9.19 9.06 -16.26
C LEU A 70 -10.49 9.73 -16.73
N SER A 71 -10.59 11.06 -16.61
CA SER A 71 -11.72 11.83 -17.15
C SER A 71 -11.77 11.74 -18.67
N PHE A 72 -10.63 11.90 -19.35
CA PHE A 72 -10.55 11.75 -20.81
C PHE A 72 -11.00 10.36 -21.25
N LEU A 73 -10.49 9.32 -20.59
CA LEU A 73 -10.81 7.93 -20.91
C LEU A 73 -12.28 7.60 -20.66
N SER A 74 -12.83 8.00 -19.51
CA SER A 74 -14.21 7.75 -19.15
C SER A 74 -15.23 8.55 -19.99
N ASN A 75 -14.84 9.71 -20.51
CA ASN A 75 -15.64 10.48 -21.44
C ASN A 75 -15.61 9.87 -22.86
N ARG A 76 -14.46 9.33 -23.26
CA ARG A 76 -14.30 8.68 -24.58
C ARG A 76 -14.97 7.32 -24.64
N PHE A 77 -15.03 6.60 -23.50
CA PHE A 77 -15.61 5.27 -23.38
C PHE A 77 -16.64 5.25 -22.23
N PRO A 78 -17.91 5.62 -22.50
CA PRO A 78 -18.93 5.74 -21.45
C PRO A 78 -19.15 4.48 -20.62
N PHE A 79 -18.95 3.28 -21.18
CA PHE A 79 -19.07 2.02 -20.44
C PHE A 79 -18.13 1.94 -19.21
N LEU A 80 -17.02 2.66 -19.22
CA LEU A 80 -16.12 2.73 -18.08
C LEU A 80 -16.78 3.39 -16.86
N LYS A 81 -17.63 4.39 -17.08
CA LYS A 81 -18.41 5.03 -16.02
C LYS A 81 -19.40 4.07 -15.38
N ASP A 82 -20.03 3.22 -16.18
CA ASP A 82 -20.97 2.20 -15.70
C ASP A 82 -20.28 1.15 -14.82
N HIS A 83 -18.98 0.95 -15.04
CA HIS A 83 -18.12 0.09 -14.21
C HIS A 83 -17.40 0.84 -13.09
N GLY A 84 -17.77 2.09 -12.81
CA GLY A 84 -17.21 2.89 -11.70
C GLY A 84 -15.86 3.53 -11.98
N ILE A 85 -15.36 3.49 -13.22
CA ILE A 85 -14.12 4.15 -13.63
C ILE A 85 -14.45 5.57 -14.07
N ALA A 86 -14.24 6.52 -13.17
CA ALA A 86 -14.50 7.94 -13.42
C ALA A 86 -13.25 8.78 -13.13
N GLY A 87 -13.20 9.99 -13.69
CA GLY A 87 -12.10 10.92 -13.45
C GLY A 87 -12.15 11.63 -12.10
N VAL A 88 -13.24 11.45 -11.33
CA VAL A 88 -13.43 12.06 -10.00
C VAL A 88 -13.85 10.98 -9.02
N GLY A 89 -13.53 11.13 -7.74
CA GLY A 89 -13.94 10.22 -6.67
C GLY A 89 -12.97 9.07 -6.47
N ALA A 90 -13.48 7.83 -6.43
CA ALA A 90 -12.72 6.65 -5.99
C ALA A 90 -11.55 6.26 -6.91
N THR A 91 -11.74 6.34 -8.22
CA THR A 91 -10.76 5.82 -9.20
C THR A 91 -9.42 6.57 -9.17
N PRO A 92 -9.36 7.91 -9.29
CA PRO A 92 -8.08 8.62 -9.23
C PRO A 92 -7.40 8.48 -7.86
N VAL A 93 -8.17 8.41 -6.76
CA VAL A 93 -7.60 8.14 -5.43
C VAL A 93 -6.97 6.75 -5.39
N PHE A 94 -7.69 5.73 -5.87
CA PHE A 94 -7.16 4.37 -5.93
C PHE A 94 -5.87 4.31 -6.77
N CYS A 95 -5.86 4.87 -7.97
CA CYS A 95 -4.71 4.84 -8.87
C CYS A 95 -3.48 5.52 -8.27
N ALA A 96 -3.65 6.70 -7.69
CA ALA A 96 -2.54 7.44 -7.08
C ALA A 96 -1.99 6.70 -5.84
N LEU A 97 -2.87 6.25 -4.94
CA LEU A 97 -2.44 5.52 -3.74
C LEU A 97 -1.85 4.15 -4.08
N PHE A 98 -2.33 3.50 -5.13
CA PHE A 98 -1.75 2.26 -5.64
C PHE A 98 -0.31 2.47 -6.13
N CYS A 99 0.00 3.57 -6.80
CA CYS A 99 1.37 3.90 -7.18
C CYS A 99 2.29 4.07 -5.95
N TYR A 100 1.82 4.73 -4.89
CA TYR A 100 2.58 4.83 -3.63
C TYR A 100 2.74 3.47 -2.94
N ALA A 101 1.69 2.66 -2.90
CA ALA A 101 1.77 1.32 -2.33
C ALA A 101 2.76 0.44 -3.09
N LEU A 102 2.75 0.51 -4.43
CA LEU A 102 3.73 -0.17 -5.27
C LEU A 102 5.17 0.23 -4.93
N PHE A 103 5.43 1.54 -4.80
CA PHE A 103 6.75 2.05 -4.42
C PHE A 103 7.24 1.40 -3.12
N GLN A 104 6.44 1.46 -2.07
CA GLN A 104 6.81 0.94 -0.75
C GLN A 104 7.06 -0.57 -0.78
N ILE A 105 6.19 -1.33 -1.44
CA ILE A 105 6.25 -2.80 -1.46
C ILE A 105 7.38 -3.28 -2.37
N VAL A 106 7.53 -2.70 -3.56
CA VAL A 106 8.62 -3.06 -4.50
C VAL A 106 9.99 -2.76 -3.90
N ASN A 107 10.16 -1.57 -3.29
CA ASN A 107 11.43 -1.21 -2.66
C ASN A 107 11.76 -2.09 -1.45
N SER A 108 10.76 -2.43 -0.62
CA SER A 108 10.95 -3.36 0.49
C SER A 108 11.37 -4.74 0.00
N MET A 109 10.71 -5.25 -1.04
CA MET A 109 11.02 -6.54 -1.64
C MET A 109 12.41 -6.57 -2.29
N TYR A 110 12.69 -5.57 -3.12
CA TYR A 110 13.96 -5.44 -3.84
C TYR A 110 15.15 -5.26 -2.89
N GLY A 111 14.99 -4.39 -1.88
CA GLY A 111 16.01 -4.15 -0.85
C GLY A 111 16.26 -5.39 0.01
N ALA A 112 15.20 -6.07 0.44
CA ALA A 112 15.31 -7.28 1.24
C ALA A 112 16.03 -8.41 0.52
N LEU A 113 15.73 -8.62 -0.78
CA LEU A 113 16.40 -9.65 -1.60
C LEU A 113 17.89 -9.37 -1.79
N LYS A 114 18.31 -8.10 -1.82
CA LYS A 114 19.73 -7.73 -1.99
C LYS A 114 20.59 -8.07 -0.77
N VAL A 115 20.03 -8.10 0.41
CA VAL A 115 20.76 -8.38 1.65
C VAL A 115 20.72 -9.86 2.07
N VAL A 116 20.06 -10.72 1.30
CA VAL A 116 20.12 -12.17 1.51
C VAL A 116 21.54 -12.66 1.24
N ASP A 117 22.14 -13.33 2.23
CA ASP A 117 23.48 -13.86 2.09
C ASP A 117 23.54 -14.90 0.95
N LYS A 118 24.51 -14.71 0.06
CA LYS A 118 24.74 -15.61 -1.07
C LYS A 118 25.03 -17.04 -0.65
N GLN A 119 25.60 -17.25 0.53
CA GLN A 119 25.87 -18.59 1.06
C GLN A 119 24.62 -19.45 1.13
N TYR A 120 23.46 -18.91 1.53
CA TYR A 120 22.18 -19.64 1.53
C TYR A 120 21.75 -20.02 0.13
N ILE A 121 21.94 -19.13 -0.84
CA ILE A 121 21.57 -19.34 -2.24
C ILE A 121 22.47 -20.41 -2.86
N ASP A 122 23.78 -20.33 -2.61
CA ASP A 122 24.77 -21.28 -3.17
C ASP A 122 24.61 -22.66 -2.56
N ALA A 123 24.36 -22.76 -1.25
CA ALA A 123 24.03 -24.04 -0.59
C ALA A 123 22.77 -24.68 -1.18
N ALA A 124 21.72 -23.87 -1.40
CA ALA A 124 20.48 -24.37 -2.03
C ALA A 124 20.69 -24.84 -3.47
N ARG A 125 21.55 -24.14 -4.25
CA ARG A 125 21.95 -24.59 -5.58
C ARG A 125 22.74 -25.91 -5.55
N GLY A 126 23.67 -26.02 -4.58
CA GLY A 126 24.43 -27.25 -4.37
C GLY A 126 23.55 -28.47 -4.06
N MET A 127 22.40 -28.25 -3.41
CA MET A 127 21.37 -29.27 -3.17
C MET A 127 20.46 -29.53 -4.39
N GLY A 128 20.72 -28.95 -5.55
CA GLY A 128 19.93 -29.15 -6.77
C GLY A 128 18.58 -28.41 -6.80
N MET A 129 18.37 -27.39 -5.95
CA MET A 129 17.13 -26.63 -5.96
C MET A 129 17.00 -25.75 -7.19
N THR A 130 15.80 -25.75 -7.80
CA THR A 130 15.48 -24.86 -8.91
C THR A 130 15.36 -23.39 -8.43
N VAL A 131 15.48 -22.42 -9.33
CA VAL A 131 15.35 -20.98 -9.03
C VAL A 131 14.04 -20.69 -8.29
N ARG A 132 12.92 -21.31 -8.70
CA ARG A 132 11.63 -21.16 -8.06
C ARG A 132 11.62 -21.74 -6.64
N GLN A 133 12.27 -22.88 -6.43
CA GLN A 133 12.40 -23.49 -5.09
C GLN A 133 13.27 -22.63 -4.18
N ILE A 134 14.37 -22.10 -4.67
CA ILE A 134 15.23 -21.16 -3.92
C ILE A 134 14.42 -19.96 -3.49
N PHE A 135 13.70 -19.33 -4.43
CA PHE A 135 12.86 -18.18 -4.13
C PHE A 135 11.82 -18.48 -3.05
N THR A 136 11.01 -19.55 -3.22
CA THR A 136 9.88 -19.82 -2.33
C THR A 136 10.28 -20.45 -1.00
N LYS A 137 11.35 -21.28 -0.96
CA LYS A 137 11.75 -22.03 0.22
C LYS A 137 12.93 -21.43 1.00
N VAL A 138 13.70 -20.53 0.37
CA VAL A 138 14.88 -19.90 0.98
C VAL A 138 14.73 -18.39 1.05
N GLU A 139 14.65 -17.70 -0.11
CA GLU A 139 14.62 -16.24 -0.16
C GLU A 139 13.37 -15.68 0.56
N ILE A 140 12.15 -16.09 0.18
CA ILE A 140 10.89 -15.59 0.75
C ILE A 140 10.83 -15.77 2.28
N PRO A 141 11.08 -16.95 2.86
CA PRO A 141 11.08 -17.09 4.31
C PRO A 141 12.08 -16.16 5.01
N ILE A 142 13.26 -15.92 4.41
CA ILE A 142 14.28 -15.04 4.99
C ILE A 142 13.80 -13.59 5.01
N ILE A 143 13.22 -13.10 3.91
CA ILE A 143 12.83 -11.70 3.74
C ILE A 143 11.41 -11.38 4.21
N LEU A 144 10.62 -12.38 4.58
CA LEU A 144 9.21 -12.22 4.95
C LEU A 144 8.96 -11.13 6.02
N PRO A 145 9.75 -11.02 7.10
CA PRO A 145 9.59 -9.94 8.08
C PRO A 145 9.75 -8.55 7.46
N VAL A 146 10.69 -8.41 6.52
CA VAL A 146 10.95 -7.13 5.84
C VAL A 146 9.81 -6.78 4.88
N ILE A 147 9.28 -7.78 4.15
CA ILE A 147 8.10 -7.59 3.28
C ILE A 147 6.90 -7.13 4.10
N ILE A 148 6.62 -7.78 5.24
CA ILE A 148 5.50 -7.41 6.10
C ILE A 148 5.71 -6.00 6.67
N SER A 149 6.94 -5.63 7.02
CA SER A 149 7.25 -4.26 7.43
C SER A 149 6.99 -3.24 6.30
N GLY A 150 7.31 -3.57 5.06
CA GLY A 150 6.97 -2.75 3.89
C GLY A 150 5.46 -2.61 3.69
N ILE A 151 4.72 -3.71 3.83
CA ILE A 151 3.24 -3.70 3.77
C ILE A 151 2.67 -2.82 4.89
N ARG A 152 3.23 -2.87 6.10
CA ARG A 152 2.84 -2.04 7.24
C ARG A 152 2.99 -0.56 6.93
N VAL A 153 4.14 -0.14 6.41
CA VAL A 153 4.39 1.25 6.01
C VAL A 153 3.43 1.67 4.90
N SER A 154 3.24 0.82 3.89
CA SER A 154 2.30 1.06 2.79
C SER A 154 0.86 1.23 3.29
N LEU A 155 0.39 0.38 4.21
CA LEU A 155 -0.96 0.46 4.76
C LEU A 155 -1.17 1.74 5.56
N THR A 156 -0.22 2.11 6.42
CA THR A 156 -0.26 3.36 7.19
C THR A 156 -0.31 4.57 6.26
N ALA A 157 0.60 4.63 5.27
CA ALA A 157 0.62 5.71 4.30
C ALA A 157 -0.67 5.79 3.48
N THR A 158 -1.24 4.63 3.12
CA THR A 158 -2.50 4.56 2.36
C THR A 158 -3.68 5.05 3.19
N VAL A 159 -3.79 4.65 4.47
CA VAL A 159 -4.85 5.15 5.38
C VAL A 159 -4.79 6.68 5.48
N LEU A 160 -3.61 7.26 5.63
CA LEU A 160 -3.44 8.71 5.64
C LEU A 160 -3.77 9.33 4.27
N GLY A 161 -3.36 8.68 3.18
CA GLY A 161 -3.61 9.14 1.81
C GLY A 161 -5.09 9.16 1.41
N VAL A 162 -5.88 8.21 1.90
CA VAL A 162 -7.35 8.17 1.67
C VAL A 162 -8.02 9.43 2.20
N THR A 163 -7.50 10.03 3.27
CA THR A 163 -8.01 11.31 3.82
C THR A 163 -7.95 12.42 2.79
N ILE A 164 -6.87 12.48 2.00
CA ILE A 164 -6.68 13.48 0.94
C ILE A 164 -7.68 13.29 -0.20
N GLY A 165 -8.13 12.04 -0.44
CA GLY A 165 -9.15 11.74 -1.44
C GLY A 165 -10.48 12.48 -1.23
N SER A 166 -10.74 12.95 -0.01
CA SER A 166 -11.95 13.73 0.29
C SER A 166 -11.99 15.08 -0.44
N TYR A 167 -10.84 15.65 -0.77
CA TYR A 167 -10.76 16.91 -1.55
C TYR A 167 -11.28 16.75 -2.97
N ILE A 168 -11.25 15.56 -3.51
CA ILE A 168 -11.78 15.26 -4.86
C ILE A 168 -13.09 14.46 -4.83
N GLY A 169 -13.80 14.51 -3.70
CA GLY A 169 -15.14 13.92 -3.57
C GLY A 169 -15.18 12.42 -3.35
N TYR A 170 -14.06 11.76 -2.98
CA TYR A 170 -14.09 10.33 -2.67
C TYR A 170 -14.93 10.03 -1.41
N GLY A 171 -14.92 10.90 -0.43
CA GLY A 171 -15.55 10.65 0.87
C GLY A 171 -14.57 10.08 1.88
N GLY A 172 -14.97 9.02 2.60
CA GLY A 172 -14.18 8.48 3.71
C GLY A 172 -14.15 9.41 4.93
N LEU A 173 -13.34 9.09 5.94
CA LEU A 173 -13.28 9.87 7.19
C LEU A 173 -12.72 11.30 6.98
N GLY A 174 -11.94 11.51 5.93
CA GLY A 174 -11.43 12.83 5.57
C GLY A 174 -12.53 13.84 5.22
N LYS A 175 -13.73 13.36 4.85
CA LYS A 175 -14.91 14.23 4.62
C LYS A 175 -15.27 15.03 5.87
N PHE A 176 -15.20 14.42 7.05
CA PHE A 176 -15.47 15.11 8.32
C PHE A 176 -14.39 16.15 8.62
N ILE A 177 -13.12 15.83 8.34
CA ILE A 177 -12.02 16.77 8.52
C ILE A 177 -12.23 18.00 7.62
N LEU A 178 -12.50 17.77 6.34
CA LEU A 178 -12.74 18.86 5.38
C LEU A 178 -13.98 19.69 5.74
N GLN A 179 -15.06 19.04 6.14
CA GLN A 179 -16.29 19.71 6.57
C GLN A 179 -16.06 20.54 7.83
N GLY A 180 -15.35 20.01 8.82
CA GLY A 180 -15.04 20.72 10.06
C GLY A 180 -14.08 21.90 9.82
N LEU A 181 -13.10 21.75 8.92
CA LEU A 181 -12.21 22.85 8.55
C LEU A 181 -12.97 23.99 7.86
N ASN A 182 -13.85 23.68 6.92
CA ASN A 182 -14.65 24.70 6.20
C ASN A 182 -15.67 25.39 7.10
N GLY A 183 -16.18 24.70 8.14
CA GLY A 183 -17.16 25.21 9.10
C GLY A 183 -16.54 25.77 10.39
N PHE A 184 -15.18 25.77 10.50
CA PHE A 184 -14.47 26.10 11.76
C PHE A 184 -14.97 25.31 12.97
N ALA A 185 -15.44 24.06 12.76
CA ALA A 185 -16.02 23.17 13.76
C ALA A 185 -15.01 22.09 14.16
N ILE A 186 -14.32 22.31 15.26
CA ILE A 186 -13.22 21.43 15.72
C ILE A 186 -13.73 20.06 16.16
N ASP A 187 -14.93 19.96 16.67
CA ASP A 187 -15.62 18.73 17.03
C ASP A 187 -15.81 17.81 15.82
N ILE A 188 -16.17 18.37 14.66
CA ILE A 188 -16.32 17.62 13.40
C ILE A 188 -14.93 17.20 12.86
N VAL A 189 -13.91 18.05 12.99
CA VAL A 189 -12.52 17.68 12.63
C VAL A 189 -12.06 16.50 13.48
N MET A 190 -12.32 16.53 14.79
CA MET A 190 -11.94 15.44 15.69
C MET A 190 -12.71 14.15 15.39
N LEU A 191 -13.98 14.24 14.99
CA LEU A 191 -14.78 13.09 14.55
C LEU A 191 -14.15 12.35 13.37
N GLY A 192 -13.48 13.04 12.47
CA GLY A 192 -12.70 12.42 11.38
C GLY A 192 -11.31 11.95 11.81
N THR A 193 -10.59 12.78 12.58
CA THR A 193 -9.17 12.58 12.90
C THR A 193 -8.94 11.44 13.88
N LEU A 194 -9.72 11.36 14.98
CA LEU A 194 -9.50 10.34 16.02
C LEU A 194 -9.67 8.91 15.50
N PRO A 195 -10.71 8.58 14.71
CA PRO A 195 -10.82 7.25 14.12
C PRO A 195 -9.68 6.91 13.15
N ILE A 196 -9.18 7.87 12.36
CA ILE A 196 -8.04 7.67 11.47
C ILE A 196 -6.80 7.33 12.30
N MET A 197 -6.50 8.08 13.36
CA MET A 197 -5.42 7.77 14.29
C MET A 197 -5.56 6.38 14.87
N GLY A 198 -6.76 6.04 15.36
CA GLY A 198 -7.05 4.71 15.89
C GLY A 198 -6.79 3.59 14.89
N LEU A 199 -7.20 3.78 13.62
CA LEU A 199 -6.93 2.81 12.54
C LEU A 199 -5.44 2.65 12.26
N VAL A 200 -4.69 3.76 12.18
CA VAL A 200 -3.23 3.73 11.97
C VAL A 200 -2.54 2.97 13.10
N PHE A 201 -2.84 3.29 14.36
CA PHE A 201 -2.26 2.59 15.51
C PHE A 201 -2.64 1.12 15.54
N LEU A 202 -3.90 0.78 15.24
CA LEU A 202 -4.38 -0.60 15.20
C LEU A 202 -3.64 -1.42 14.16
N PHE A 203 -3.54 -0.93 12.93
CA PHE A 203 -2.86 -1.63 11.84
C PHE A 203 -1.37 -1.75 12.09
N ASP A 204 -0.73 -0.69 12.56
CA ASP A 204 0.70 -0.71 12.93
C ASP A 204 0.98 -1.76 14.01
N PHE A 205 0.17 -1.78 15.07
CA PHE A 205 0.31 -2.72 16.17
C PHE A 205 0.08 -4.17 15.74
N VAL A 206 -0.98 -4.45 14.96
CA VAL A 206 -1.30 -5.79 14.48
C VAL A 206 -0.20 -6.34 13.58
N LEU A 207 0.26 -5.54 12.60
CA LEU A 207 1.30 -5.97 11.67
C LEU A 207 2.67 -6.08 12.36
N LYS A 208 2.97 -5.21 13.31
CA LYS A 208 4.19 -5.33 14.14
C LYS A 208 4.19 -6.62 14.95
N LYS A 209 3.07 -6.96 15.61
CA LYS A 209 2.95 -8.23 16.31
C LYS A 209 3.12 -9.43 15.37
N LEU A 210 2.55 -9.36 14.16
CA LEU A 210 2.70 -10.41 13.16
C LEU A 210 4.18 -10.63 12.79
N VAL A 211 4.95 -9.56 12.58
CA VAL A 211 6.40 -9.63 12.32
C VAL A 211 7.10 -10.35 13.46
N VAL A 212 6.86 -9.93 14.70
CA VAL A 212 7.50 -10.51 15.91
C VAL A 212 7.16 -12.00 16.03
N LEU A 213 5.90 -12.39 15.82
CA LEU A 213 5.48 -13.81 15.88
C LEU A 213 6.19 -14.66 14.81
N ILE A 214 6.34 -14.14 13.60
CA ILE A 214 7.06 -14.82 12.52
C ILE A 214 8.54 -14.98 12.87
N GLU A 215 9.17 -13.96 13.45
CA GLU A 215 10.57 -14.02 13.86
C GLU A 215 10.80 -15.04 14.98
N ILE A 216 9.92 -15.07 16.01
CA ILE A 216 9.98 -16.06 17.10
C ILE A 216 9.85 -17.47 16.54
N HIS A 217 8.86 -17.70 15.66
CA HIS A 217 8.65 -19.02 15.05
C HIS A 217 9.84 -19.47 14.19
N ARG A 218 10.53 -18.56 13.53
CA ARG A 218 11.74 -18.83 12.74
C ARG A 218 12.94 -19.17 13.61
N LYS A 219 13.14 -18.44 14.72
CA LYS A 219 14.18 -18.76 15.72
C LYS A 219 13.96 -20.14 16.30
N ALA A 220 12.72 -20.50 16.62
CA ALA A 220 12.36 -21.83 17.13
C ALA A 220 12.66 -22.97 16.13
N LYS A 221 12.54 -22.69 14.81
CA LYS A 221 12.87 -23.67 13.75
C LYS A 221 14.33 -23.68 13.30
N GLY A 222 15.22 -22.91 13.93
CA GLY A 222 16.64 -22.89 13.60
C GLY A 222 16.99 -22.31 12.23
N VAL A 223 16.04 -21.60 11.59
CA VAL A 223 16.21 -21.06 10.23
C VAL A 223 17.14 -19.83 10.20
N VAL A 224 17.39 -19.18 11.32
CA VAL A 224 18.33 -18.06 11.45
C VAL A 224 19.05 -18.18 12.79
N LYS A 225 20.36 -18.49 12.76
CA LYS A 225 21.29 -18.12 13.83
C LYS A 225 21.73 -16.68 13.57
N VAL A 226 21.38 -15.77 14.46
CA VAL A 226 22.02 -14.44 14.56
C VAL A 226 23.27 -14.63 15.40
#